data_29e816f8710c534316e2879d5efe38c9
#
_entry.id   29e816f8710c534316e2879d5efe38c9
#
_cell.length_a   1.000
_cell.length_b   1.000
_cell.length_c   1.000
_cell.angle_alpha   90.00
_cell.angle_beta   90.00
_cell.angle_gamma   90.00
#
_symmetry.space_group_name_H-M   'P 1'
#
loop_
_entity.id
_entity.type
_entity.pdbx_description
1 polymer ?
#
loop_
_entity_poly.entity_id
_entity_poly.type
_entity_poly.pdbx_seq_one_letter_code
_entity_poly.pdbx_strand_id
1 'polypeptide(L)'
;MSEKILDIAELDVIYLSYDEPQCEEFWADLLNKVPWAKRVHGVHGSDNAHRAAGEKSDTERFILVDGDNTVDPNFFNQQLTITSDTEHATFRWRGYNVINGLMYGNGGLSSWTKQFVANMNSHENSGEDDPEAKIEFCYGGAHGKYMPMHNVYSVSYTHLTL
;
A
#
# COMPACT_ATOMS: atom_id res chain seq x y z
N MET A 1 22.04 -3.93 17.26
CA MET A 1 20.85 -3.37 16.64
C MET A 1 21.16 -2.87 15.27
N SER A 2 20.58 -3.47 14.30
CA SER A 2 20.89 -3.06 12.94
C SER A 2 19.72 -2.32 12.32
N GLU A 3 20.05 -1.28 11.60
CA GLU A 3 19.11 -0.60 10.74
C GLU A 3 19.41 -0.99 9.31
N LYS A 4 18.36 -1.01 8.51
CA LYS A 4 18.47 -1.29 7.09
C LYS A 4 17.87 -0.11 6.35
N ILE A 5 18.60 0.40 5.37
CA ILE A 5 18.08 1.49 4.54
C ILE A 5 17.78 0.92 3.17
N LEU A 6 16.52 1.08 2.76
CA LEU A 6 16.04 0.59 1.46
C LEU A 6 15.71 1.77 0.57
N ASP A 7 16.24 1.77 -0.65
CA ASP A 7 15.82 2.74 -1.65
C ASP A 7 14.49 2.29 -2.24
N ILE A 8 13.49 3.16 -2.20
CA ILE A 8 12.17 2.80 -2.73
C ILE A 8 12.25 2.45 -4.21
N ALA A 9 13.16 3.09 -4.94
CA ALA A 9 13.33 2.81 -6.36
C ALA A 9 13.83 1.38 -6.64
N GLU A 10 14.31 0.68 -5.63
CA GLU A 10 14.81 -0.70 -5.78
C GLU A 10 13.79 -1.75 -5.36
N LEU A 11 12.62 -1.32 -4.89
CA LEU A 11 11.57 -2.24 -4.46
C LEU A 11 10.58 -2.47 -5.58
N ASP A 12 9.96 -3.65 -5.58
CA ASP A 12 8.86 -3.91 -6.49
C ASP A 12 7.69 -3.00 -6.15
N VAL A 13 6.99 -2.56 -7.18
CA VAL A 13 5.81 -1.71 -7.05
C VAL A 13 4.64 -2.47 -7.65
N ILE A 14 3.64 -2.73 -6.83
CA ILE A 14 2.47 -3.50 -7.23
C ILE A 14 1.26 -2.57 -7.25
N TYR A 15 0.60 -2.50 -8.39
CA TYR A 15 -0.64 -1.74 -8.55
C TYR A 15 -1.80 -2.69 -8.33
N LEU A 16 -2.64 -2.38 -7.35
CA LEU A 16 -3.75 -3.22 -6.94
C LEU A 16 -5.06 -2.58 -7.37
N SER A 17 -5.69 -3.15 -8.40
CA SER A 17 -6.93 -2.60 -8.94
C SER A 17 -8.03 -3.67 -8.96
N TYR A 18 -9.25 -3.20 -9.00
CA TYR A 18 -10.41 -4.09 -9.12
C TYR A 18 -11.34 -3.58 -10.22
N ASP A 19 -12.22 -2.64 -9.91
CA ASP A 19 -13.12 -2.08 -10.90
C ASP A 19 -13.24 -0.55 -10.78
N GLU A 20 -12.19 0.08 -10.25
CA GLU A 20 -12.16 1.54 -10.16
C GLU A 20 -12.34 2.14 -11.56
N PRO A 21 -13.15 3.19 -11.69
CA PRO A 21 -13.49 3.72 -13.02
C PRO A 21 -12.30 4.15 -13.87
N GLN A 22 -11.21 4.58 -13.25
CA GLN A 22 -10.04 5.09 -13.95
C GLN A 22 -8.82 4.19 -13.81
N CYS A 23 -9.02 2.93 -13.42
CA CYS A 23 -7.87 2.08 -13.10
C CYS A 23 -6.97 1.83 -14.31
N GLU A 24 -7.51 1.76 -15.53
CA GLU A 24 -6.66 1.58 -16.71
C GLU A 24 -5.78 2.79 -16.97
N GLU A 25 -6.33 3.97 -16.79
CA GLU A 25 -5.57 5.22 -16.95
C GLU A 25 -4.49 5.36 -15.89
N PHE A 26 -4.83 5.03 -14.65
CA PHE A 26 -3.89 5.14 -13.53
C PHE A 26 -2.80 4.09 -13.63
N TRP A 27 -3.13 2.89 -14.13
CA TRP A 27 -2.12 1.88 -14.39
C TRP A 27 -1.12 2.36 -15.44
N ALA A 28 -1.62 2.93 -16.53
CA ALA A 28 -0.75 3.46 -17.57
C ALA A 28 0.13 4.60 -17.05
N ASP A 29 -0.43 5.47 -16.19
CA ASP A 29 0.32 6.54 -15.57
C ASP A 29 1.45 5.99 -14.70
N LEU A 30 1.14 4.98 -13.89
CA LEU A 30 2.15 4.37 -13.03
C LEU A 30 3.26 3.70 -13.84
N LEU A 31 2.89 2.94 -14.87
CA LEU A 31 3.89 2.28 -15.73
C LEU A 31 4.81 3.29 -16.39
N ASN A 32 4.30 4.45 -16.74
CA ASN A 32 5.11 5.49 -17.34
C ASN A 32 6.16 6.03 -16.36
N LYS A 33 5.81 6.09 -15.08
CA LYS A 33 6.71 6.53 -14.00
C LYS A 33 7.63 5.43 -13.53
N VAL A 34 7.12 4.19 -13.50
CA VAL A 34 7.78 3.03 -12.93
C VAL A 34 7.64 1.87 -13.92
N PRO A 35 8.53 1.78 -14.91
CA PRO A 35 8.39 0.74 -15.94
C PRO A 35 8.41 -0.69 -15.42
N TRP A 36 8.99 -0.91 -14.24
CA TRP A 36 9.04 -2.26 -13.64
C TRP A 36 7.82 -2.57 -12.78
N ALA A 37 6.83 -1.68 -12.70
CA ALA A 37 5.62 -1.93 -11.91
C ALA A 37 4.88 -3.16 -12.42
N LYS A 38 4.24 -3.86 -11.48
CA LYS A 38 3.43 -5.03 -11.77
C LYS A 38 2.00 -4.74 -11.34
N ARG A 39 1.06 -5.53 -11.86
CA ARG A 39 -0.35 -5.29 -11.58
C ARG A 39 -1.00 -6.56 -11.04
N VAL A 40 -1.82 -6.39 -10.02
CA VAL A 40 -2.79 -7.39 -9.57
C VAL A 40 -4.17 -6.79 -9.82
N HIS A 41 -5.00 -7.48 -10.57
CA HIS A 41 -6.29 -6.93 -10.99
C HIS A 41 -7.40 -7.95 -10.77
N GLY A 42 -8.51 -7.49 -10.20
CA GLY A 42 -9.73 -8.28 -10.14
C GLY A 42 -9.76 -9.35 -9.06
N VAL A 43 -8.85 -9.31 -8.11
CA VAL A 43 -8.86 -10.28 -7.02
C VAL A 43 -9.86 -9.82 -5.95
N HIS A 44 -10.85 -10.65 -5.68
CA HIS A 44 -11.89 -10.34 -4.71
C HIS A 44 -11.39 -10.50 -3.28
N GLY A 45 -11.72 -9.53 -2.44
CA GLY A 45 -11.37 -9.55 -1.03
C GLY A 45 -10.02 -8.93 -0.75
N SER A 46 -9.97 -8.08 0.28
CA SER A 46 -8.77 -7.32 0.61
C SER A 46 -7.59 -8.23 0.95
N ASP A 47 -7.82 -9.24 1.79
CA ASP A 47 -6.73 -10.13 2.19
C ASP A 47 -6.18 -10.91 1.01
N ASN A 48 -7.07 -11.40 0.15
CA ASN A 48 -6.65 -12.16 -1.03
C ASN A 48 -5.89 -11.29 -2.01
N ALA A 49 -6.32 -10.04 -2.17
CA ALA A 49 -5.65 -9.11 -3.06
C ALA A 49 -4.25 -8.77 -2.55
N HIS A 50 -4.10 -8.56 -1.25
CA HIS A 50 -2.80 -8.27 -0.66
C HIS A 50 -1.86 -9.48 -0.75
N ARG A 51 -2.38 -10.70 -0.54
CA ARG A 51 -1.58 -11.90 -0.71
C ARG A 51 -1.12 -12.06 -2.15
N ALA A 52 -2.00 -11.80 -3.10
CA ALA A 52 -1.65 -11.86 -4.51
C ALA A 52 -0.56 -10.84 -4.85
N ALA A 53 -0.63 -9.64 -4.28
CA ALA A 53 0.41 -8.64 -4.47
C ALA A 53 1.75 -9.13 -3.94
N GLY A 54 1.76 -9.73 -2.75
CA GLY A 54 2.98 -10.30 -2.19
C GLY A 54 3.57 -11.40 -3.06
N GLU A 55 2.71 -12.26 -3.60
CA GLU A 55 3.16 -13.34 -4.49
C GLU A 55 3.75 -12.79 -5.78
N LYS A 56 3.26 -11.65 -6.24
CA LYS A 56 3.73 -11.02 -7.45
C LYS A 56 5.09 -10.34 -7.26
N SER A 57 5.40 -9.93 -6.04
CA SER A 57 6.63 -9.21 -5.75
C SER A 57 7.82 -10.14 -5.66
N ASP A 58 8.93 -9.75 -6.28
CA ASP A 58 10.20 -10.44 -6.16
C ASP A 58 11.04 -9.92 -5.00
N THR A 59 10.68 -8.76 -4.45
CA THR A 59 11.37 -8.21 -3.28
C THR A 59 10.57 -8.50 -2.03
N GLU A 60 11.25 -8.77 -0.92
CA GLU A 60 10.56 -9.09 0.33
C GLU A 60 9.69 -7.92 0.79
N ARG A 61 10.21 -6.71 0.73
CA ARG A 61 9.40 -5.52 0.96
C ARG A 61 9.03 -4.95 -0.41
N PHE A 62 7.79 -4.54 -0.55
CA PHE A 62 7.29 -3.98 -1.79
C PHE A 62 6.39 -2.78 -1.52
N ILE A 63 6.12 -2.02 -2.56
CA ILE A 63 5.24 -0.86 -2.52
C ILE A 63 3.90 -1.26 -3.14
N LEU A 64 2.82 -0.87 -2.49
CA LEU A 64 1.48 -1.15 -2.96
C LEU A 64 0.76 0.16 -3.29
N VAL A 65 0.21 0.24 -4.48
CA VAL A 65 -0.55 1.41 -4.94
C VAL A 65 -1.98 0.96 -5.20
N ASP A 66 -2.93 1.56 -4.50
CA ASP A 66 -4.35 1.25 -4.71
C ASP A 66 -4.85 1.86 -6.03
N GLY A 67 -5.84 1.21 -6.62
CA GLY A 67 -6.28 1.49 -7.99
C GLY A 67 -6.89 2.86 -8.24
N ASP A 68 -7.28 3.58 -7.19
CA ASP A 68 -7.86 4.91 -7.32
C ASP A 68 -6.83 6.02 -7.03
N ASN A 69 -5.55 5.72 -7.16
CA ASN A 69 -4.48 6.65 -6.80
C ASN A 69 -3.47 6.83 -7.92
N THR A 70 -2.91 8.03 -7.98
CA THR A 70 -1.70 8.31 -8.75
C THR A 70 -0.59 8.72 -7.79
N VAL A 71 0.64 8.40 -8.14
CA VAL A 71 1.78 8.59 -7.25
C VAL A 71 2.63 9.76 -7.71
N ASP A 72 3.01 10.62 -6.77
CA ASP A 72 3.95 11.70 -7.04
C ASP A 72 5.29 11.08 -7.42
N PRO A 73 5.90 11.47 -8.56
CA PRO A 73 7.17 10.89 -8.97
C PRO A 73 8.29 11.02 -7.93
N ASN A 74 8.25 12.06 -7.11
CA ASN A 74 9.27 12.26 -6.08
C ASN A 74 9.25 11.19 -5.00
N PHE A 75 8.16 10.44 -4.90
CA PHE A 75 8.07 9.33 -3.96
C PHE A 75 9.20 8.33 -4.16
N PHE A 76 9.58 8.08 -5.40
CA PHE A 76 10.58 7.05 -5.72
C PHE A 76 12.02 7.50 -5.44
N ASN A 77 12.20 8.75 -5.04
CA ASN A 77 13.52 9.29 -4.67
C ASN A 77 13.77 9.21 -3.17
N GLN A 78 12.95 8.47 -2.44
CA GLN A 78 13.03 8.37 -0.99
C GLN A 78 13.64 7.05 -0.55
N GLN A 79 14.00 7.01 0.72
CA GLN A 79 14.51 5.81 1.37
C GLN A 79 13.62 5.46 2.56
N LEU A 80 13.56 4.17 2.86
CA LEU A 80 12.93 3.67 4.08
C LEU A 80 14.00 3.19 5.03
N THR A 81 13.92 3.62 6.27
CA THR A 81 14.76 3.08 7.32
C THR A 81 13.98 2.02 8.08
N ILE A 82 14.48 0.80 8.05
CA ILE A 82 13.84 -0.36 8.68
C ILE A 82 14.69 -0.76 9.88
N THR A 83 14.05 -0.86 11.03
CA THR A 83 14.70 -1.36 12.25
C THR A 83 14.21 -2.77 12.54
N SER A 84 14.79 -3.42 13.53
CA SER A 84 14.33 -4.74 13.94
C SER A 84 12.86 -4.72 14.38
N ASP A 85 12.41 -3.60 14.95
CA ASP A 85 11.02 -3.46 15.41
C ASP A 85 10.05 -3.23 14.26
N THR A 86 10.53 -2.80 13.11
CA THR A 86 9.67 -2.45 11.99
C THR A 86 9.91 -3.30 10.76
N GLU A 87 10.61 -4.43 10.92
CA GLU A 87 10.96 -5.26 9.77
C GLU A 87 9.74 -5.69 8.95
N HIS A 88 8.64 -6.00 9.61
CA HIS A 88 7.41 -6.42 8.94
C HIS A 88 6.28 -5.42 9.13
N ALA A 89 6.59 -4.21 9.60
CA ALA A 89 5.58 -3.17 9.76
C ALA A 89 5.06 -2.69 8.42
N THR A 90 3.82 -2.28 8.41
CA THR A 90 3.22 -1.62 7.26
C THR A 90 3.54 -0.14 7.33
N PHE A 91 4.10 0.42 6.27
CA PHE A 91 4.34 1.85 6.17
C PHE A 91 3.26 2.45 5.28
N ARG A 92 2.76 3.61 5.65
CA ARG A 92 1.70 4.29 4.91
C ARG A 92 2.07 5.74 4.68
N TRP A 93 1.71 6.25 3.53
CA TRP A 93 1.95 7.65 3.19
C TRP A 93 0.63 8.38 3.10
N ARG A 94 0.66 9.66 3.45
CA ARG A 94 -0.54 10.49 3.39
C ARG A 94 -0.94 10.72 1.94
N GLY A 95 -2.23 10.81 1.71
CA GLY A 95 -2.76 11.10 0.40
C GLY A 95 -3.48 12.42 0.36
N TYR A 96 -3.55 12.98 -0.82
CA TYR A 96 -4.32 14.17 -1.12
C TYR A 96 -5.51 13.75 -1.97
N ASN A 97 -6.72 14.02 -1.49
CA ASN A 97 -7.92 13.70 -2.25
C ASN A 97 -8.18 14.85 -3.23
N VAL A 98 -8.05 14.57 -4.52
CA VAL A 98 -8.13 15.61 -5.55
C VAL A 98 -9.52 16.19 -5.71
N ILE A 99 -10.55 15.51 -5.20
CA ILE A 99 -11.93 15.96 -5.36
C ILE A 99 -12.31 16.97 -4.29
N ASN A 100 -11.94 16.72 -3.04
CA ASN A 100 -12.32 17.61 -1.94
C ASN A 100 -11.15 18.33 -1.29
N GLY A 101 -9.93 18.11 -1.77
CA GLY A 101 -8.75 18.81 -1.27
C GLY A 101 -8.26 18.40 0.09
N LEU A 102 -8.79 17.31 0.64
CA LEU A 102 -8.39 16.87 1.98
C LEU A 102 -7.12 16.04 1.94
N MET A 103 -6.29 16.26 2.95
CA MET A 103 -5.12 15.43 3.22
C MET A 103 -5.50 14.41 4.27
N TYR A 104 -5.11 13.16 4.08
CA TYR A 104 -5.43 12.13 5.06
C TYR A 104 -4.30 11.10 5.12
N GLY A 105 -4.26 10.38 6.25
CA GLY A 105 -3.12 9.54 6.57
C GLY A 105 -3.10 8.18 5.91
N ASN A 106 -4.17 7.79 5.24
CA ASN A 106 -4.27 6.46 4.62
C ASN A 106 -4.58 6.65 3.14
N GLY A 107 -3.59 7.05 2.40
CA GLY A 107 -3.77 7.54 1.04
C GLY A 107 -3.69 6.51 -0.06
N GLY A 108 -3.72 5.23 0.25
CA GLY A 108 -3.67 4.20 -0.80
C GLY A 108 -2.26 3.91 -1.31
N LEU A 109 -1.26 4.47 -0.67
CA LEU A 109 0.15 4.19 -0.96
C LEU A 109 0.77 3.63 0.30
N SER A 110 1.27 2.40 0.22
CA SER A 110 1.75 1.69 1.39
C SER A 110 2.89 0.76 1.04
N SER A 111 3.58 0.29 2.06
CA SER A 111 4.65 -0.69 1.90
C SER A 111 4.40 -1.85 2.86
N TRP A 112 4.54 -3.05 2.34
CA TRP A 112 4.26 -4.30 3.05
C TRP A 112 5.42 -5.26 2.83
N THR A 113 5.51 -6.30 3.66
CA THR A 113 6.42 -7.42 3.37
C THR A 113 5.61 -8.61 2.88
N LYS A 114 6.26 -9.46 2.09
CA LYS A 114 5.64 -10.70 1.60
C LYS A 114 5.19 -11.58 2.77
N GLN A 115 6.03 -11.66 3.80
CA GLN A 115 5.70 -12.46 4.97
C GLN A 115 4.45 -11.95 5.68
N PHE A 116 4.33 -10.63 5.84
CA PHE A 116 3.17 -10.08 6.52
C PHE A 116 1.89 -10.36 5.76
N VAL A 117 1.87 -10.10 4.45
CA VAL A 117 0.64 -10.29 3.68
C VAL A 117 0.28 -11.75 3.51
N ALA A 118 1.26 -12.65 3.51
CA ALA A 118 0.99 -14.08 3.42
C ALA A 118 0.20 -14.59 4.61
N ASN A 119 0.40 -13.99 5.77
CA ASN A 119 -0.25 -14.39 7.01
C ASN A 119 -1.37 -13.43 7.44
N MET A 120 -1.73 -12.53 6.55
CA MET A 120 -2.68 -11.47 6.84
C MET A 120 -4.09 -11.99 7.04
N ASN A 121 -4.76 -11.45 8.05
CA ASN A 121 -6.15 -11.76 8.33
C ASN A 121 -6.81 -10.50 8.87
N SER A 122 -7.43 -9.76 7.98
CA SER A 122 -8.05 -8.48 8.31
C SER A 122 -9.47 -8.67 8.84
N HIS A 123 -10.13 -7.55 9.15
CA HIS A 123 -11.52 -7.56 9.57
C HIS A 123 -12.44 -8.31 8.61
N GLU A 124 -12.13 -8.25 7.35
CA GLU A 124 -12.96 -8.87 6.31
C GLU A 124 -13.06 -10.37 6.48
N ASN A 125 -11.96 -10.99 6.91
CA ASN A 125 -11.85 -12.43 6.99
C ASN A 125 -11.63 -12.93 8.42
N SER A 126 -11.54 -12.05 9.39
CA SER A 126 -11.35 -12.47 10.76
C SER A 126 -12.67 -12.94 11.36
N GLY A 127 -12.65 -14.06 12.05
CA GLY A 127 -13.78 -14.45 12.86
C GLY A 127 -13.87 -13.55 14.07
N GLU A 128 -15.08 -13.22 14.48
CA GLU A 128 -15.29 -12.39 15.66
C GLU A 128 -14.81 -13.10 16.91
N ASP A 129 -14.78 -14.41 16.87
CA ASP A 129 -14.46 -15.23 18.03
C ASP A 129 -12.98 -15.52 18.17
N ASP A 130 -12.16 -15.05 17.26
CA ASP A 130 -10.72 -15.30 17.31
C ASP A 130 -9.95 -13.99 17.15
N PRO A 131 -9.75 -13.27 18.25
CA PRO A 131 -9.04 -12.01 18.17
C PRO A 131 -7.57 -12.13 17.75
N GLU A 132 -6.98 -13.32 17.93
CA GLU A 132 -5.60 -13.52 17.52
C GLU A 132 -5.45 -13.73 16.01
N ALA A 133 -6.53 -14.05 15.33
CA ALA A 133 -6.52 -14.18 13.88
C ALA A 133 -6.58 -12.82 13.19
N LYS A 134 -6.83 -11.77 13.95
CA LYS A 134 -6.98 -10.44 13.37
C LYS A 134 -5.66 -9.74 13.23
N ILE A 135 -5.41 -9.24 12.05
CA ILE A 135 -4.33 -8.30 11.81
C ILE A 135 -5.01 -7.01 11.35
N GLU A 136 -4.95 -6.02 12.20
CA GLU A 136 -5.56 -4.75 11.91
C GLU A 136 -4.73 -3.96 10.91
N PHE A 137 -5.38 -3.14 10.12
CA PHE A 137 -4.68 -2.09 9.41
C PHE A 137 -4.37 -1.00 10.43
N CYS A 138 -3.33 -1.24 11.19
CA CYS A 138 -3.02 -0.38 12.32
C CYS A 138 -2.39 0.92 11.87
N TYR A 139 -2.84 1.96 12.48
CA TYR A 139 -2.34 3.29 12.22
C TYR A 139 -1.54 3.70 13.44
N GLY A 140 -0.25 3.54 13.34
CA GLY A 140 0.65 3.66 14.47
C GLY A 140 0.76 2.33 15.20
N GLY A 141 1.65 2.21 16.13
CA GLY A 141 1.91 0.98 16.84
C GLY A 141 2.78 0.02 16.05
N ALA A 142 2.70 -1.25 16.43
CA ALA A 142 3.67 -2.24 15.95
C ALA A 142 3.51 -2.62 14.47
N HIS A 143 2.31 -2.46 13.93
CA HIS A 143 2.00 -2.97 12.58
C HIS A 143 1.85 -1.86 11.55
N GLY A 144 1.88 -0.60 11.94
CA GLY A 144 1.71 0.48 11.00
C GLY A 144 2.51 1.70 11.36
N LYS A 145 2.92 2.43 10.36
CA LYS A 145 3.67 3.65 10.55
C LYS A 145 3.30 4.64 9.46
N TYR A 146 2.94 5.85 9.86
CA TYR A 146 2.64 6.91 8.91
C TYR A 146 3.89 7.69 8.57
N MET A 147 4.03 7.96 7.30
CA MET A 147 5.12 8.81 6.82
C MET A 147 4.62 10.26 6.74
N PRO A 148 5.49 11.22 7.01
CA PRO A 148 5.04 12.63 7.15
C PRO A 148 4.67 13.33 5.86
N MET A 149 5.14 12.84 4.71
CA MET A 149 4.87 13.49 3.42
C MET A 149 3.67 12.86 2.76
N HIS A 150 2.91 13.66 2.01
CA HIS A 150 1.94 13.05 1.13
C HIS A 150 2.63 12.73 -0.20
N ASN A 151 2.35 11.58 -0.74
CA ASN A 151 3.02 11.10 -1.94
C ASN A 151 2.06 10.51 -2.96
N VAL A 152 0.78 10.69 -2.73
CA VAL A 152 -0.21 10.10 -3.61
C VAL A 152 -1.40 11.04 -3.75
N TYR A 153 -1.98 11.03 -4.92
CA TYR A 153 -3.21 11.78 -5.21
C TYR A 153 -4.31 10.76 -5.41
N SER A 154 -5.34 10.85 -4.57
CA SER A 154 -6.39 9.85 -4.53
C SER A 154 -7.68 10.39 -5.12
N VAL A 155 -8.38 9.54 -5.88
CA VAL A 155 -9.73 9.79 -6.32
C VAL A 155 -10.60 8.73 -5.65
N SER A 156 -10.83 8.90 -4.36
CA SER A 156 -11.60 7.92 -3.60
C SER A 156 -13.06 8.34 -3.57
N TYR A 157 -13.90 7.53 -4.19
CA TYR A 157 -15.32 7.83 -4.26
C TYR A 157 -16.05 7.62 -2.94
N THR A 158 -15.50 6.83 -2.05
CA THR A 158 -16.09 6.65 -0.72
C THR A 158 -16.07 7.93 0.10
N HIS A 159 -15.13 8.81 -0.16
CA HIS A 159 -15.05 10.09 0.54
C HIS A 159 -16.05 11.12 0.03
N LEU A 160 -16.64 10.87 -1.12
CA LEU A 160 -17.60 11.79 -1.72
C LEU A 160 -19.02 11.63 -1.20
N THR A 161 -19.29 10.51 -0.57
CA THR A 161 -20.65 10.21 -0.07
C THR A 161 -20.87 10.71 1.33
N LEU A 162 -19.90 11.34 1.91
CA LEU A 162 -19.99 11.91 3.25
C LEU A 162 -20.57 13.33 3.23
#